data_7ba0e7081ed3e30a6b77b824db5f6b8f
#
_entry.id   7ba0e7081ed3e30a6b77b824db5f6b8f
#
_cell.length_a   1.000
_cell.length_b   1.000
_cell.length_c   1.000
_cell.angle_alpha   90.00
_cell.angle_beta   90.00
_cell.angle_gamma   90.00
#
_symmetry.space_group_name_H-M   'P 1'
#
loop_
_entity.id
_entity.type
_entity.pdbx_description
1 polymer ?
#
loop_
_entity_poly.entity_id
_entity_poly.type
_entity_poly.pdbx_seq_one_letter_code
_entity_poly.pdbx_strand_id
1 'polypeptide(L)'
;MRLVATHPTWALGFEDEVWWSRLAQPALHSWAEPGQPLRLVEQAVAKDDPDPKALACYGLLVRWMAPDGRRAETTWLRFVAGRPVSAHTIEFLAWCCPKLAAAGKEALLLVWDNASWHISRAVRAWIREHNRQVKATGRGVRIVNCYLPVKSPWLNPIEPKWAHGKRRVVEPARLLPAAELRARVCTAFDCPEEDLLGLPAPLDAHLIIPKEVA
;
A
#
# COMPACT_ATOMS: atom_id res chain seq x y z
N MET A 1 10.36 10.21 13.75
CA MET A 1 11.54 10.77 13.08
C MET A 1 12.80 10.83 13.96
N ARG A 2 12.73 11.20 15.26
CA ARG A 2 13.94 11.24 16.10
C ARG A 2 14.73 9.93 16.09
N LEU A 3 14.05 8.79 16.27
CA LEU A 3 14.69 7.48 16.30
C LEU A 3 15.42 7.14 14.98
N VAL A 4 14.81 7.45 13.84
CA VAL A 4 15.42 7.20 12.52
C VAL A 4 16.58 8.18 12.24
N ALA A 5 16.56 9.37 12.82
CA ALA A 5 17.67 10.32 12.71
C ALA A 5 18.93 9.85 13.46
N THR A 6 18.77 9.09 14.55
CA THR A 6 19.88 8.51 15.31
C THR A 6 20.32 7.13 14.80
N HIS A 7 19.55 6.52 13.89
CA HIS A 7 19.82 5.21 13.30
C HIS A 7 19.72 5.29 11.78
N PRO A 8 20.78 5.66 11.07
CA PRO A 8 20.74 5.88 9.61
C PRO A 8 20.31 4.66 8.78
N THR A 9 20.55 3.44 9.31
CA THR A 9 20.14 2.18 8.68
C THR A 9 18.68 1.82 8.96
N TRP A 10 17.93 2.67 9.67
CA TRP A 10 16.52 2.42 9.96
C TRP A 10 15.61 3.24 9.03
N ALA A 11 14.46 2.67 8.69
CA ALA A 11 13.38 3.36 8.00
C ALA A 11 12.12 3.37 8.88
N LEU A 12 11.33 4.45 8.77
CA LEU A 12 10.02 4.58 9.37
C LEU A 12 8.98 4.42 8.26
N GLY A 13 8.15 3.39 8.34
CA GLY A 13 7.09 3.11 7.41
C GLY A 13 5.71 3.31 8.03
N PHE A 14 4.81 3.93 7.29
CA PHE A 14 3.41 4.09 7.63
C PHE A 14 2.61 3.33 6.60
N GLU A 15 2.02 2.25 7.02
CA GLU A 15 1.27 1.34 6.15
C GLU A 15 -0.24 1.54 6.36
N ASP A 16 -0.99 1.39 5.26
CA ASP A 16 -2.44 1.46 5.24
C ASP A 16 -3.00 0.93 3.93
N GLU A 17 -4.29 0.58 3.91
CA GLU A 17 -5.01 0.21 2.71
C GLU A 17 -6.06 1.25 2.35
N VAL A 18 -6.24 1.42 1.05
CA VAL A 18 -7.24 2.33 0.51
C VAL A 18 -8.01 1.69 -0.64
N TRP A 19 -9.29 2.03 -0.73
CA TRP A 19 -10.12 1.69 -1.87
C TRP A 19 -10.21 2.87 -2.85
N TRP A 20 -9.93 2.58 -4.11
CA TRP A 20 -10.05 3.50 -5.22
C TRP A 20 -11.29 3.15 -6.03
N SER A 21 -12.32 4.01 -5.96
CA SER A 21 -13.54 3.82 -6.73
C SER A 21 -13.33 4.19 -8.19
N ARG A 22 -13.86 3.40 -9.09
CA ARG A 22 -13.95 3.75 -10.54
C ARG A 22 -15.03 4.81 -10.79
N LEU A 23 -15.97 4.93 -9.86
CA LEU A 23 -17.01 5.94 -9.90
C LEU A 23 -16.47 7.25 -9.33
N ALA A 24 -16.63 8.34 -10.06
CA ALA A 24 -16.39 9.65 -9.52
C ALA A 24 -17.39 9.93 -8.39
N GLN A 25 -16.90 10.38 -7.25
CA GLN A 25 -17.79 10.94 -6.24
C GLN A 25 -18.18 12.35 -6.68
N PRO A 26 -19.47 12.68 -6.73
CA PRO A 26 -19.90 14.03 -7.08
C PRO A 26 -19.30 15.01 -6.09
N ALA A 27 -18.79 16.13 -6.60
CA ALA A 27 -18.41 17.25 -5.75
C ALA A 27 -19.65 17.73 -4.99
N LEU A 28 -19.61 17.65 -3.66
CA LEU A 28 -20.73 18.09 -2.81
C LEU A 28 -20.91 19.60 -2.80
N HIS A 29 -20.01 20.35 -3.40
CA HIS A 29 -20.05 21.81 -3.54
C HIS A 29 -20.02 22.18 -5.00
N SER A 30 -21.12 22.71 -5.50
CA SER A 30 -21.22 23.31 -6.81
C SER A 30 -22.01 24.60 -6.70
N TRP A 31 -21.62 25.57 -7.52
CA TRP A 31 -22.38 26.79 -7.72
C TRP A 31 -23.41 26.53 -8.82
N ALA A 32 -24.69 26.65 -8.49
CA ALA A 32 -25.78 26.62 -9.46
C ALA A 32 -26.46 27.98 -9.50
N GLU A 33 -27.03 28.32 -10.64
CA GLU A 33 -27.89 29.48 -10.73
C GLU A 33 -29.14 29.34 -9.83
N PRO A 34 -29.64 30.40 -9.22
CA PRO A 34 -30.83 30.35 -8.43
C PRO A 34 -32.00 29.71 -9.19
N GLY A 35 -32.63 28.69 -8.58
CA GLY A 35 -33.74 27.96 -9.19
C GLY A 35 -33.38 26.83 -10.12
N GLN A 36 -32.09 26.58 -10.36
CA GLN A 36 -31.62 25.40 -11.11
C GLN A 36 -31.27 24.29 -10.11
N PRO A 37 -31.95 23.13 -10.13
CA PRO A 37 -31.57 22.01 -9.28
C PRO A 37 -30.24 21.43 -9.74
N LEU A 38 -29.30 21.22 -8.82
CA LEU A 38 -28.10 20.42 -9.06
C LEU A 38 -28.52 19.00 -9.41
N ARG A 39 -28.30 18.61 -10.66
CA ARG A 39 -28.48 17.23 -11.07
C ARG A 39 -27.14 16.51 -10.91
N LEU A 40 -27.10 15.61 -9.92
CA LEU A 40 -26.01 14.64 -9.84
C LEU A 40 -26.25 13.62 -10.93
N VAL A 41 -25.32 13.50 -11.87
CA VAL A 41 -25.33 12.41 -12.85
C VAL A 41 -24.73 11.20 -12.15
N GLU A 42 -25.58 10.25 -11.79
CA GLU A 42 -25.14 8.98 -11.25
C GLU A 42 -24.47 8.17 -12.38
N GLN A 43 -23.19 7.87 -12.20
CA GLN A 43 -22.50 6.94 -13.08
C GLN A 43 -22.93 5.52 -12.71
N ALA A 44 -23.58 4.81 -13.62
CA ALA A 44 -23.95 3.43 -13.44
C ALA A 44 -22.87 2.51 -14.02
N VAL A 45 -22.51 1.47 -13.27
CA VAL A 45 -21.69 0.38 -13.79
C VAL A 45 -22.64 -0.63 -14.47
N ALA A 46 -22.36 -0.98 -15.72
CA ALA A 46 -23.09 -2.02 -16.42
C ALA A 46 -23.02 -3.35 -15.66
N LYS A 47 -24.07 -4.17 -15.77
CA LYS A 47 -24.14 -5.47 -15.05
C LYS A 47 -23.08 -6.46 -15.54
N ASP A 48 -22.69 -6.35 -16.79
CA ASP A 48 -21.69 -7.15 -17.51
C ASP A 48 -20.31 -6.53 -17.56
N ASP A 49 -20.09 -5.41 -16.84
CA ASP A 49 -18.75 -4.79 -16.72
C ASP A 49 -17.79 -5.78 -16.03
N PRO A 50 -16.70 -6.19 -16.69
CA PRO A 50 -15.76 -7.18 -16.15
C PRO A 50 -14.90 -6.62 -15.01
N ASP A 51 -14.80 -5.31 -14.90
CA ASP A 51 -13.96 -4.66 -13.91
C ASP A 51 -14.66 -4.50 -12.56
N PRO A 52 -13.95 -4.64 -11.44
CA PRO A 52 -14.51 -4.37 -10.12
C PRO A 52 -14.86 -2.89 -9.96
N LYS A 53 -15.91 -2.58 -9.19
CA LYS A 53 -16.34 -1.19 -8.93
C LYS A 53 -15.28 -0.33 -8.23
N ALA A 54 -14.40 -0.97 -7.47
CA ALA A 54 -13.30 -0.34 -6.77
C ALA A 54 -12.10 -1.27 -6.67
N LEU A 55 -10.91 -0.70 -6.61
CA LEU A 55 -9.64 -1.40 -6.46
C LEU A 55 -9.08 -1.19 -5.05
N ALA A 56 -8.75 -2.27 -4.36
CA ALA A 56 -8.01 -2.19 -3.11
C ALA A 56 -6.52 -2.03 -3.39
N CYS A 57 -5.86 -1.21 -2.59
CA CYS A 57 -4.44 -0.91 -2.73
C CYS A 57 -3.79 -0.83 -1.36
N TYR A 58 -2.69 -1.55 -1.17
CA TYR A 58 -1.75 -1.38 -0.06
C TYR A 58 -0.81 -0.23 -0.35
N GLY A 59 -0.49 0.58 0.66
CA GLY A 59 0.50 1.62 0.57
C GLY A 59 1.44 1.66 1.76
N LEU A 60 2.70 1.92 1.49
CA LEU A 60 3.72 2.16 2.52
C LEU A 60 4.38 3.51 2.26
N LEU A 61 4.09 4.49 3.10
CA LEU A 61 4.81 5.76 3.14
C LEU A 61 6.09 5.56 3.95
N VAL A 62 7.23 5.56 3.27
CA VAL A 62 8.54 5.32 3.89
C VAL A 62 9.31 6.61 4.07
N ARG A 63 9.89 6.80 5.26
CA ARG A 63 10.76 7.93 5.61
C ARG A 63 12.07 7.44 6.19
N TRP A 64 13.18 8.02 5.73
CA TRP A 64 14.51 7.73 6.28
C TRP A 64 15.45 8.93 6.18
N MET A 65 16.63 8.79 6.75
CA MET A 65 17.72 9.75 6.52
C MET A 65 18.57 9.25 5.35
N ALA A 66 18.72 10.09 4.33
CA ALA A 66 19.64 9.82 3.23
C ALA A 66 21.10 10.02 3.68
N PRO A 67 22.10 9.48 2.96
CA PRO A 67 23.50 9.61 3.32
C PRO A 67 23.99 11.07 3.44
N ASP A 68 23.36 11.99 2.73
CA ASP A 68 23.65 13.44 2.78
C ASP A 68 23.00 14.17 3.97
N GLY A 69 22.36 13.43 4.89
CA GLY A 69 21.66 13.95 6.06
C GLY A 69 20.28 14.55 5.77
N ARG A 70 19.80 14.51 4.54
CA ARG A 70 18.45 14.97 4.19
C ARG A 70 17.41 13.91 4.53
N ARG A 71 16.20 14.37 4.80
CA ARG A 71 15.04 13.48 4.93
C ARG A 71 14.58 13.05 3.55
N ALA A 72 14.55 11.75 3.32
CA ALA A 72 13.94 11.13 2.15
C ALA A 72 12.56 10.59 2.50
N GLU A 73 11.63 10.68 1.56
CA GLU A 73 10.28 10.15 1.65
C GLU A 73 9.89 9.55 0.30
N THR A 74 9.26 8.39 0.33
CA THR A 74 8.65 7.78 -0.85
C THR A 74 7.39 7.03 -0.44
N THR A 75 6.49 6.80 -1.40
CA THR A 75 5.30 5.97 -1.20
C THR A 75 5.34 4.81 -2.17
N TRP A 76 5.22 3.60 -1.64
CA TRP A 76 5.13 2.38 -2.44
C TRP A 76 3.71 1.85 -2.43
N LEU A 77 3.22 1.45 -3.59
CA LEU A 77 1.86 0.98 -3.78
C LEU A 77 1.84 -0.42 -4.41
N ARG A 78 0.90 -1.26 -3.96
CA ARG A 78 0.53 -2.51 -4.61
C ARG A 78 -0.98 -2.66 -4.60
N PHE A 79 -1.57 -2.83 -5.76
CA PHE A 79 -2.98 -3.18 -5.89
C PHE A 79 -3.21 -4.66 -5.59
N VAL A 80 -4.45 -5.00 -5.25
CA VAL A 80 -4.84 -6.35 -4.81
C VAL A 80 -5.82 -6.96 -5.78
N ALA A 81 -5.63 -8.22 -6.10
CA ALA A 81 -6.65 -9.03 -6.78
C ALA A 81 -7.73 -9.40 -5.76
N GLY A 82 -8.74 -8.52 -5.59
CA GLY A 82 -9.84 -8.71 -4.64
C GLY A 82 -9.78 -7.76 -3.44
N ARG A 83 -9.77 -8.31 -2.22
CA ARG A 83 -9.82 -7.54 -0.96
C ARG A 83 -8.56 -7.74 -0.11
N PRO A 84 -8.21 -6.79 0.77
CA PRO A 84 -7.16 -6.97 1.76
C PRO A 84 -7.41 -8.17 2.66
N VAL A 85 -6.39 -9.01 2.82
CA VAL A 85 -6.37 -10.16 3.72
C VAL A 85 -4.94 -10.37 4.24
N SER A 86 -4.79 -11.16 5.31
CA SER A 86 -3.48 -11.43 5.93
C SER A 86 -2.41 -11.96 4.96
N ALA A 87 -2.80 -12.75 3.96
CA ALA A 87 -1.88 -13.26 2.94
C ALA A 87 -1.31 -12.11 2.08
N HIS A 88 -2.15 -11.17 1.65
CA HIS A 88 -1.72 -10.00 0.87
C HIS A 88 -0.85 -9.06 1.71
N THR A 89 -1.15 -8.89 3.02
CA THR A 89 -0.28 -8.14 3.94
C THR A 89 1.12 -8.74 4.00
N ILE A 90 1.21 -10.07 4.12
CA ILE A 90 2.49 -10.79 4.11
C ILE A 90 3.22 -10.60 2.78
N GLU A 91 2.54 -10.79 1.66
CA GLU A 91 3.10 -10.61 0.33
C GLU A 91 3.60 -9.18 0.11
N PHE A 92 2.83 -8.18 0.53
CA PHE A 92 3.21 -6.78 0.46
C PHE A 92 4.47 -6.47 1.29
N LEU A 93 4.54 -6.95 2.54
CA LEU A 93 5.72 -6.76 3.39
C LEU A 93 6.95 -7.50 2.82
N ALA A 94 6.76 -8.71 2.30
CA ALA A 94 7.82 -9.48 1.63
C ALA A 94 8.37 -8.74 0.40
N TRP A 95 7.53 -8.03 -0.35
CA TRP A 95 7.93 -7.19 -1.47
C TRP A 95 8.62 -5.88 -1.03
N CYS A 96 8.22 -5.30 0.10
CA CYS A 96 8.84 -4.07 0.61
C CYS A 96 10.27 -4.31 1.15
N CYS A 97 10.52 -5.44 1.81
CA CYS A 97 11.80 -5.72 2.47
C CYS A 97 13.01 -5.66 1.53
N PRO A 98 13.01 -6.28 0.33
CA PRO A 98 14.13 -6.17 -0.62
C PRO A 98 14.37 -4.72 -1.09
N LYS A 99 13.32 -3.93 -1.28
CA LYS A 99 13.43 -2.51 -1.67
C LYS A 99 14.11 -1.68 -0.57
N LEU A 100 13.76 -1.95 0.69
CA LEU A 100 14.42 -1.32 1.85
C LEU A 100 15.88 -1.76 1.97
N ALA A 101 16.17 -3.04 1.77
CA ALA A 101 17.54 -3.55 1.79
C ALA A 101 18.39 -2.92 0.68
N ALA A 102 17.85 -2.77 -0.53
CA ALA A 102 18.52 -2.07 -1.63
C ALA A 102 18.78 -0.59 -1.34
N ALA A 103 17.93 0.04 -0.50
CA ALA A 103 18.15 1.40 0.02
C ALA A 103 19.09 1.44 1.24
N GLY A 104 19.80 0.36 1.57
CA GLY A 104 20.75 0.26 2.68
C GLY A 104 20.08 0.27 4.06
N LYS A 105 18.82 -0.18 4.17
CA LYS A 105 18.13 -0.24 5.45
C LYS A 105 18.18 -1.63 6.05
N GLU A 106 18.34 -1.70 7.37
CA GLU A 106 18.44 -2.92 8.17
C GLU A 106 17.21 -3.13 9.06
N ALA A 107 16.43 -2.06 9.29
CA ALA A 107 15.21 -2.14 10.08
C ALA A 107 14.12 -1.22 9.54
N LEU A 108 12.88 -1.71 9.56
CA LEU A 108 11.64 -0.99 9.31
C LEU A 108 10.86 -0.86 10.61
N LEU A 109 10.69 0.37 11.10
CA LEU A 109 9.67 0.70 12.10
C LEU A 109 8.34 0.81 11.37
N LEU A 110 7.53 -0.22 11.44
CA LEU A 110 6.24 -0.30 10.73
C LEU A 110 5.13 0.20 11.64
N VAL A 111 4.60 1.37 11.29
CA VAL A 111 3.44 1.98 11.95
C VAL A 111 2.20 1.68 11.13
N TRP A 112 1.21 1.05 11.73
CA TRP A 112 -0.05 0.67 11.10
C TRP A 112 -1.19 0.58 12.11
N ASP A 113 -2.40 0.43 11.64
CA ASP A 113 -3.58 0.32 12.49
C ASP A 113 -3.78 -1.12 13.04
N ASN A 114 -4.92 -1.33 13.70
CA ASN A 114 -5.29 -2.61 14.28
C ASN A 114 -6.30 -3.38 13.41
N ALA A 115 -6.23 -3.25 12.08
CA ALA A 115 -7.05 -4.05 11.19
C ALA A 115 -6.86 -5.55 11.46
N SER A 116 -7.91 -6.34 11.27
CA SER A 116 -7.88 -7.77 11.63
C SER A 116 -6.80 -8.56 10.88
N TRP A 117 -6.47 -8.15 9.67
CA TRP A 117 -5.40 -8.75 8.87
C TRP A 117 -4.01 -8.33 9.35
N HIS A 118 -3.81 -7.12 9.93
CA HIS A 118 -2.54 -6.68 10.52
C HIS A 118 -2.24 -7.42 11.83
N ILE A 119 -3.25 -7.59 12.69
CA ILE A 119 -3.08 -8.23 13.99
C ILE A 119 -3.28 -9.74 13.95
N SER A 120 -3.46 -10.35 12.77
CA SER A 120 -3.70 -11.78 12.61
C SER A 120 -2.52 -12.62 13.13
N ARG A 121 -2.84 -13.87 13.53
CA ARG A 121 -1.80 -14.83 13.95
C ARG A 121 -0.81 -15.11 12.82
N ALA A 122 -1.29 -15.19 11.57
CA ALA A 122 -0.48 -15.47 10.39
C ALA A 122 0.56 -14.37 10.16
N VAL A 123 0.15 -13.11 10.14
CA VAL A 123 1.07 -11.97 9.94
C VAL A 123 2.08 -11.88 11.08
N ARG A 124 1.65 -12.00 12.34
CA ARG A 124 2.57 -11.99 13.48
C ARG A 124 3.56 -13.16 13.48
N ALA A 125 3.13 -14.34 13.05
CA ALA A 125 4.00 -15.50 12.93
C ALA A 125 5.03 -15.30 11.82
N TRP A 126 4.57 -14.81 10.66
CA TRP A 126 5.46 -14.52 9.53
C TRP A 126 6.53 -13.48 9.89
N ILE A 127 6.15 -12.35 10.53
CA ILE A 127 7.11 -11.31 10.94
C ILE A 127 8.14 -11.87 11.94
N ARG A 128 7.73 -12.69 12.90
CA ARG A 128 8.67 -13.33 13.83
C ARG A 128 9.67 -14.23 13.11
N GLU A 129 9.18 -15.06 12.18
CA GLU A 129 10.00 -15.96 11.39
C GLU A 129 10.97 -15.18 10.48
N HIS A 130 10.46 -14.19 9.75
CA HIS A 130 11.25 -13.30 8.93
C HIS A 130 12.37 -12.64 9.74
N ASN A 131 12.06 -12.06 10.90
CA ASN A 131 13.05 -11.43 11.78
C ASN A 131 14.08 -12.44 12.33
N ARG A 132 13.67 -13.68 12.58
CA ARG A 132 14.58 -14.76 12.99
C ARG A 132 15.59 -15.08 11.88
N GLN A 133 15.11 -15.19 10.65
CA GLN A 133 15.96 -15.45 9.47
C GLN A 133 16.93 -14.30 9.22
N VAL A 134 16.45 -13.04 9.26
CA VAL A 134 17.31 -11.85 9.15
C VAL A 134 18.39 -11.84 10.22
N LYS A 135 18.06 -12.18 11.47
CA LYS A 135 19.04 -12.25 12.56
C LYS A 135 20.06 -13.37 12.34
N ALA A 136 19.62 -14.54 11.87
CA ALA A 136 20.49 -15.70 11.64
C ALA A 136 21.47 -15.50 10.48
N THR A 137 21.00 -14.84 9.41
CA THR A 137 21.80 -14.63 8.17
C THR A 137 22.59 -13.33 8.16
N GLY A 138 22.24 -12.38 9.02
CA GLY A 138 22.76 -11.01 8.97
C GLY A 138 22.33 -10.23 7.71
N ARG A 139 21.34 -10.73 6.96
CA ARG A 139 20.89 -10.15 5.68
C ARG A 139 19.40 -9.89 5.70
N GLY A 140 18.97 -8.77 5.09
CA GLY A 140 17.57 -8.36 5.00
C GLY A 140 17.22 -7.25 5.99
N VAL A 141 15.93 -6.95 6.10
CA VAL A 141 15.39 -5.85 6.90
C VAL A 141 14.50 -6.40 8.00
N ARG A 142 14.82 -6.11 9.25
CA ARG A 142 13.99 -6.47 10.40
C ARG A 142 12.74 -5.59 10.46
N ILE A 143 11.59 -6.15 10.76
CA ILE A 143 10.32 -5.44 10.92
C ILE A 143 10.02 -5.29 12.40
N VAL A 144 9.86 -4.05 12.85
CA VAL A 144 9.46 -3.70 14.22
C VAL A 144 8.07 -3.09 14.18
N ASN A 145 7.07 -3.83 14.66
CA ASN A 145 5.68 -3.39 14.65
C ASN A 145 5.40 -2.30 15.68
N CYS A 146 4.73 -1.25 15.23
CA CYS A 146 4.24 -0.13 16.04
C CYS A 146 2.76 0.07 15.73
N TYR A 147 1.86 -0.47 16.57
CA TYR A 147 0.43 -0.31 16.36
C TYR A 147 -0.05 1.08 16.80
N LEU A 148 -0.86 1.71 15.96
CA LEU A 148 -1.56 2.94 16.31
C LEU A 148 -2.59 2.67 17.42
N PRO A 149 -2.92 3.67 18.24
CA PRO A 149 -4.06 3.57 19.13
C PRO A 149 -5.34 3.25 18.35
N VAL A 150 -6.22 2.47 18.96
CA VAL A 150 -7.49 2.07 18.32
C VAL A 150 -8.29 3.31 17.93
N LYS A 151 -8.88 3.28 16.72
CA LYS A 151 -9.69 4.38 16.15
C LYS A 151 -8.93 5.72 16.02
N SER A 152 -7.65 5.68 15.71
CA SER A 152 -6.82 6.88 15.55
C SER A 152 -6.16 7.00 14.16
N PRO A 153 -6.92 6.94 13.05
CA PRO A 153 -6.36 6.99 11.70
C PRO A 153 -5.61 8.31 11.43
N TRP A 154 -6.04 9.42 12.05
CA TRP A 154 -5.36 10.73 11.91
C TRP A 154 -3.90 10.74 12.37
N LEU A 155 -3.45 9.73 13.11
CA LEU A 155 -2.05 9.55 13.48
C LEU A 155 -1.23 8.85 12.39
N ASN A 156 -1.89 8.36 11.32
CA ASN A 156 -1.21 7.73 10.19
C ASN A 156 -0.94 8.78 9.09
N PRO A 157 0.33 9.20 8.86
CA PRO A 157 0.66 10.21 7.87
C PRO A 157 0.37 9.83 6.42
N ILE A 158 0.04 8.59 6.11
CA ILE A 158 -0.36 8.18 4.77
C ILE A 158 -1.80 8.59 4.43
N GLU A 159 -2.67 8.72 5.41
CA GLU A 159 -4.09 9.09 5.22
C GLU A 159 -4.29 10.42 4.44
N PRO A 160 -3.60 11.52 4.77
CA PRO A 160 -3.65 12.72 3.94
C PRO A 160 -3.19 12.50 2.50
N LYS A 161 -2.24 11.57 2.26
CA LYS A 161 -1.81 11.23 0.90
C LYS A 161 -2.94 10.60 0.11
N TRP A 162 -3.75 9.73 0.74
CA TRP A 162 -4.94 9.16 0.10
C TRP A 162 -5.95 10.23 -0.32
N ALA A 163 -6.25 11.16 0.59
CA ALA A 163 -7.18 12.26 0.29
C ALA A 163 -6.70 13.13 -0.89
N HIS A 164 -5.40 13.44 -0.96
CA HIS A 164 -4.82 14.17 -2.07
C HIS A 164 -4.82 13.34 -3.36
N GLY A 165 -4.45 12.07 -3.29
CA GLY A 165 -4.49 11.15 -4.43
C GLY A 165 -5.89 11.04 -5.02
N LYS A 166 -6.91 10.82 -4.19
CA LYS A 166 -8.32 10.73 -4.63
C LYS A 166 -8.76 11.95 -5.43
N ARG A 167 -8.35 13.16 -5.04
CA ARG A 167 -8.68 14.39 -5.77
C ARG A 167 -7.98 14.48 -7.13
N ARG A 168 -6.80 13.88 -7.27
CA ARG A 168 -6.00 13.92 -8.52
C ARG A 168 -6.43 12.89 -9.55
N VAL A 169 -7.00 11.75 -9.11
CA VAL A 169 -7.37 10.64 -10.01
C VAL A 169 -8.84 10.65 -10.42
N VAL A 170 -9.64 11.54 -9.84
CA VAL A 170 -11.07 11.67 -10.16
C VAL A 170 -11.30 11.96 -11.64
N GLU A 171 -12.27 11.25 -12.24
CA GLU A 171 -12.76 11.49 -13.60
C GLU A 171 -14.29 11.63 -13.57
N PRO A 172 -14.81 12.86 -13.51
CA PRO A 172 -16.26 13.07 -13.37
C PRO A 172 -17.05 12.79 -14.67
N ALA A 173 -16.39 12.80 -15.83
CA ALA A 173 -17.06 12.73 -17.12
C ALA A 173 -17.39 11.29 -17.57
N ARG A 174 -16.67 10.31 -17.04
CA ARG A 174 -16.85 8.91 -17.45
C ARG A 174 -16.41 7.92 -16.37
N LEU A 175 -16.90 6.70 -16.48
CA LEU A 175 -16.42 5.58 -15.70
C LEU A 175 -15.01 5.18 -16.17
N LEU A 176 -14.05 5.07 -15.25
CA LEU A 176 -12.70 4.63 -15.56
C LEU A 176 -12.62 3.11 -15.68
N PRO A 177 -11.92 2.54 -16.68
CA PRO A 177 -11.45 1.16 -16.63
C PRO A 177 -10.52 0.94 -15.43
N ALA A 178 -10.52 -0.28 -14.87
CA ALA A 178 -9.68 -0.60 -13.71
C ALA A 178 -8.19 -0.39 -13.97
N ALA A 179 -7.71 -0.74 -15.16
CA ALA A 179 -6.32 -0.53 -15.56
C ALA A 179 -5.96 0.97 -15.62
N GLU A 180 -6.83 1.80 -16.19
CA GLU A 180 -6.58 3.24 -16.26
C GLU A 180 -6.61 3.89 -14.87
N LEU A 181 -7.54 3.48 -14.00
CA LEU A 181 -7.57 3.97 -12.62
C LEU A 181 -6.27 3.64 -11.90
N ARG A 182 -5.76 2.41 -12.05
CA ARG A 182 -4.48 1.98 -11.46
C ARG A 182 -3.32 2.83 -11.97
N ALA A 183 -3.20 3.01 -13.28
CA ALA A 183 -2.16 3.84 -13.89
C ALA A 183 -2.20 5.29 -13.38
N ARG A 184 -3.39 5.90 -13.29
CA ARG A 184 -3.56 7.26 -12.75
C ARG A 184 -3.15 7.36 -11.29
N VAL A 185 -3.49 6.35 -10.47
CA VAL A 185 -3.06 6.31 -9.06
C VAL A 185 -1.54 6.22 -8.98
N CYS A 186 -0.91 5.30 -9.71
CA CYS A 186 0.56 5.17 -9.71
C CYS A 186 1.23 6.46 -10.16
N THR A 187 0.74 7.12 -11.20
CA THR A 187 1.21 8.44 -11.64
C THR A 187 1.05 9.51 -10.56
N ALA A 188 -0.10 9.52 -9.85
CA ALA A 188 -0.37 10.51 -8.80
C ALA A 188 0.58 10.36 -7.59
N PHE A 189 1.10 9.16 -7.34
CA PHE A 189 2.04 8.86 -6.25
C PHE A 189 3.50 8.72 -6.71
N ASP A 190 3.79 8.98 -7.97
CA ASP A 190 5.13 8.86 -8.57
C ASP A 190 5.76 7.48 -8.30
N CYS A 191 5.00 6.43 -8.55
CA CYS A 191 5.43 5.05 -8.37
C CYS A 191 5.15 4.21 -9.64
N PRO A 192 5.95 3.18 -9.90
CA PRO A 192 5.71 2.26 -11.01
C PRO A 192 4.44 1.43 -10.76
N GLU A 193 3.82 0.98 -11.86
CA GLU A 193 2.82 -0.06 -11.78
C GLU A 193 3.51 -1.41 -11.52
N GLU A 194 2.99 -2.13 -10.55
CA GLU A 194 3.48 -3.46 -10.16
C GLU A 194 2.33 -4.47 -10.35
N ASP A 195 2.67 -5.76 -10.41
CA ASP A 195 1.66 -6.82 -10.47
C ASP A 195 0.74 -6.79 -9.25
N LEU A 196 -0.48 -7.28 -9.41
CA LEU A 196 -1.43 -7.35 -8.32
C LEU A 196 -0.96 -8.34 -7.24
N LEU A 197 -1.16 -7.99 -5.98
CA LEU A 197 -1.05 -8.95 -4.88
C LEU A 197 -2.15 -10.01 -5.00
N GLY A 198 -1.84 -11.25 -4.61
CA GLY A 198 -2.79 -12.36 -4.63
C GLY A 198 -2.94 -13.04 -5.99
N LEU A 199 -2.21 -12.61 -7.02
CA LEU A 199 -2.05 -13.43 -8.22
C LEU A 199 -1.00 -14.53 -7.94
N PRO A 200 -1.18 -15.75 -8.47
CA PRO A 200 -0.12 -16.73 -8.44
C PRO A 200 1.10 -16.11 -9.13
N ALA A 201 2.26 -16.18 -8.46
CA ALA A 201 3.51 -15.79 -9.10
C ALA A 201 3.62 -16.53 -10.44
N PRO A 202 4.05 -15.86 -11.54
CA PRO A 202 4.40 -16.57 -12.74
C PRO A 202 5.36 -17.68 -12.32
N LEU A 203 5.14 -18.90 -12.79
CA LEU A 203 6.00 -20.07 -12.53
C LEU A 203 7.36 -19.77 -13.13
N ASP A 204 8.19 -19.03 -12.42
CA ASP A 204 9.61 -18.91 -12.71
C ASP A 204 10.22 -20.28 -12.44
N ALA A 205 10.63 -20.92 -13.53
CA ALA A 205 11.10 -22.30 -13.64
C ALA A 205 12.44 -22.59 -12.92
N HIS A 206 12.80 -21.85 -11.87
CA HIS A 206 14.13 -21.96 -11.24
C HIS A 206 14.16 -22.15 -9.72
N LEU A 207 13.07 -22.61 -9.11
CA LEU A 207 13.12 -23.07 -7.71
C LEU A 207 12.55 -24.49 -7.59
N ILE A 208 13.15 -25.44 -8.31
CA ILE A 208 13.09 -26.84 -7.93
C ILE A 208 14.06 -27.02 -6.77
N ILE A 209 13.56 -26.99 -5.56
CA ILE A 209 14.27 -27.51 -4.40
C ILE A 209 14.34 -29.03 -4.59
N PRO A 210 15.53 -29.66 -4.69
CA PRO A 210 15.61 -31.09 -4.70
C PRO A 210 15.04 -31.64 -3.38
N LYS A 211 14.01 -32.47 -3.45
CA LYS A 211 13.67 -33.36 -2.35
C LYS A 211 14.83 -34.36 -2.25
N GLU A 212 15.72 -34.18 -1.31
CA GLU A 212 16.57 -35.29 -0.89
C GLU A 212 15.70 -36.29 -0.11
N VAL A 213 15.69 -37.49 -0.69
CA VAL A 213 15.11 -38.72 -0.17
C VAL A 213 16.11 -39.30 0.83
N ALA A 214 15.62 -39.69 1.99
CA ALA A 214 15.92 -40.79 2.88
C ALA A 214 15.90 -40.36 4.35
#